data_6df147def0438773e5220df7ee731dc1
#
_entry.id   6df147def0438773e5220df7ee731dc1
#
_cell.length_a   1.000
_cell.length_b   1.000
_cell.length_c   1.000
_cell.angle_alpha   90.00
_cell.angle_beta   90.00
_cell.angle_gamma   90.00
#
_symmetry.space_group_name_H-M   'P 1'
#
loop_
_entity.id
_entity.type
_entity.pdbx_description
1 polymer ?
#
loop_
_entity_poly.entity_id
_entity_poly.type
_entity_poly.pdbx_seq_one_letter_code
_entity_poly.pdbx_strand_id
1 'polypeptide(L)'
;FVCVWLSVDDIFSLLPEKFSGGRLVVFFIGLSQLFNVAMGVNGAIILNSKYYKFDLYANLFLLAVTFLSNYLFIPDSSPLKELGIVGINGAAFATALSIFLFNFIKFVFIYVKVKLHPFDIKTLYSILLLLFVYYVVDSLSLDFNPYLNILLNSSISLIIFVPILLYTKLSLELLSIYNNFK
;
A
#
# COMPACT_ATOMS: atom_id res chain seq x y z
N PHE A 1 0.87 -6.72 -1.20
CA PHE A 1 0.25 -6.36 0.07
C PHE A 1 -0.69 -7.45 0.56
N VAL A 2 -1.70 -7.86 -0.23
CA VAL A 2 -2.69 -8.88 0.17
C VAL A 2 -2.03 -10.18 0.62
N CYS A 3 -1.08 -10.72 -0.15
CA CYS A 3 -0.35 -11.94 0.21
C CYS A 3 0.39 -11.81 1.56
N VAL A 4 1.06 -10.67 1.79
CA VAL A 4 1.75 -10.40 3.05
C VAL A 4 0.76 -10.24 4.21
N TRP A 5 -0.35 -9.57 3.98
CA TRP A 5 -1.36 -9.34 5.01
C TRP A 5 -2.10 -10.61 5.42
N LEU A 6 -2.43 -11.48 4.45
CA LEU A 6 -3.03 -12.80 4.71
C LEU A 6 -2.12 -13.73 5.52
N SER A 7 -0.81 -13.58 5.36
CA SER A 7 0.17 -14.43 6.03
C SER A 7 0.86 -13.74 7.22
N VAL A 8 0.37 -12.57 7.65
CA VAL A 8 1.06 -11.75 8.66
C VAL A 8 1.20 -12.49 10.00
N ASP A 9 0.17 -13.20 10.44
CA ASP A 9 0.18 -13.92 11.71
C ASP A 9 1.12 -15.14 11.65
N ASP A 10 1.15 -15.85 10.53
CA ASP A 10 2.10 -16.95 10.29
C ASP A 10 3.55 -16.43 10.26
N ILE A 11 3.79 -15.29 9.61
CA ILE A 11 5.13 -14.65 9.60
C ILE A 11 5.56 -14.31 11.02
N PHE A 12 4.68 -13.70 11.83
CA PHE A 12 5.02 -13.35 13.20
C PHE A 12 5.19 -14.56 14.11
N SER A 13 4.52 -15.69 13.84
CA SER A 13 4.73 -16.92 14.57
C SER A 13 6.13 -17.53 14.39
N LEU A 14 6.78 -17.22 13.27
CA LEU A 14 8.15 -17.65 12.96
C LEU A 14 9.22 -16.69 13.51
N LEU A 15 8.82 -15.50 13.95
CA LEU A 15 9.74 -14.49 14.46
C LEU A 15 9.86 -14.58 15.99
N PRO A 16 11.00 -14.13 16.57
CA PRO A 16 11.11 -14.00 18.03
C PRO A 16 10.00 -13.11 18.61
N GLU A 17 9.54 -13.43 19.82
CA GLU A 17 8.43 -12.76 20.52
C GLU A 17 8.58 -11.23 20.59
N LYS A 18 9.81 -10.71 20.62
CA LYS A 18 10.08 -9.27 20.63
C LYS A 18 9.51 -8.52 19.42
N PHE A 19 9.14 -9.22 18.34
CA PHE A 19 8.56 -8.64 17.13
C PHE A 19 7.02 -8.76 17.07
N SER A 20 6.38 -9.44 18.02
CA SER A 20 4.94 -9.72 18.02
C SER A 20 4.04 -8.47 17.87
N GLY A 21 4.50 -7.31 18.35
CA GLY A 21 3.80 -6.02 18.21
C GLY A 21 3.87 -5.37 16.81
N GLY A 22 4.56 -5.99 15.85
CA GLY A 22 4.84 -5.38 14.54
C GLY A 22 3.69 -5.46 13.52
N ARG A 23 2.56 -6.10 13.82
CA ARG A 23 1.44 -6.26 12.88
C ARG A 23 0.92 -4.92 12.34
N LEU A 24 0.71 -3.94 13.20
CA LEU A 24 0.30 -2.59 12.79
C LEU A 24 1.36 -1.89 11.94
N VAL A 25 2.65 -2.13 12.22
CA VAL A 25 3.75 -1.60 11.40
C VAL A 25 3.65 -2.12 9.98
N VAL A 26 3.49 -3.45 9.80
CA VAL A 26 3.33 -4.07 8.48
C VAL A 26 2.12 -3.49 7.75
N PHE A 27 1.00 -3.30 8.46
CA PHE A 27 -0.21 -2.71 7.89
C PHE A 27 0.04 -1.28 7.38
N PHE A 28 0.52 -0.38 8.25
CA PHE A 28 0.70 1.02 7.89
C PHE A 28 1.76 1.21 6.80
N ILE A 29 2.89 0.54 6.91
CA ILE A 29 3.93 0.62 5.88
C ILE A 29 3.45 0.01 4.56
N GLY A 30 2.80 -1.14 4.59
CA GLY A 30 2.23 -1.75 3.39
C GLY A 30 1.18 -0.86 2.72
N LEU A 31 0.27 -0.26 3.49
CA LEU A 31 -0.72 0.68 3.00
C LEU A 31 -0.06 1.92 2.38
N SER A 32 0.97 2.48 3.03
CA SER A 32 1.70 3.63 2.50
C SER A 32 2.37 3.34 1.16
N GLN A 33 2.92 2.13 0.99
CA GLN A 33 3.50 1.72 -0.29
C GLN A 33 2.45 1.53 -1.39
N LEU A 34 1.25 1.05 -1.05
CA LEU A 34 0.14 1.02 -2.02
C LEU A 34 -0.20 2.42 -2.53
N PHE A 35 -0.32 3.41 -1.64
CA PHE A 35 -0.53 4.80 -2.04
C PHE A 35 0.63 5.33 -2.88
N ASN A 36 1.86 5.03 -2.50
CA ASN A 36 3.04 5.48 -3.22
C ASN A 36 3.08 4.92 -4.64
N VAL A 37 2.81 3.64 -4.82
CA VAL A 37 2.75 3.00 -6.15
C VAL A 37 1.57 3.51 -6.97
N ALA A 38 0.39 3.63 -6.38
CA ALA A 38 -0.81 4.13 -7.06
C ALA A 38 -0.65 5.56 -7.60
N MET A 39 0.18 6.36 -6.92
CA MET A 39 0.42 7.79 -7.24
C MET A 39 1.82 8.05 -7.82
N GLY A 40 2.64 7.01 -8.03
CA GLY A 40 4.06 7.15 -8.37
C GLY A 40 4.34 7.91 -9.66
N VAL A 41 3.45 7.82 -10.65
CA VAL A 41 3.55 8.55 -11.92
C VAL A 41 3.39 10.07 -11.74
N ASN A 42 2.69 10.52 -10.70
CA ASN A 42 2.42 11.93 -10.44
C ASN A 42 3.70 12.75 -10.25
N GLY A 43 4.70 12.19 -9.57
CA GLY A 43 6.01 12.84 -9.41
C GLY A 43 6.71 13.08 -10.74
N ALA A 44 6.74 12.06 -11.60
CA ALA A 44 7.38 12.17 -12.92
C ALA A 44 6.67 13.20 -13.82
N ILE A 45 5.34 13.28 -13.80
CA ILE A 45 4.57 14.27 -14.55
C ILE A 45 4.91 15.69 -14.09
N ILE A 46 4.97 15.93 -12.79
CA ILE A 46 5.28 17.24 -12.23
C ILE A 46 6.71 17.65 -12.60
N LEU A 47 7.70 16.75 -12.41
CA LEU A 47 9.11 17.03 -12.69
C LEU A 47 9.38 17.34 -14.16
N ASN A 48 8.68 16.65 -15.08
CA ASN A 48 8.83 16.88 -16.52
C ASN A 48 7.92 18.00 -17.07
N SER A 49 7.23 18.73 -16.21
CA SER A 49 6.35 19.84 -16.58
C SER A 49 6.97 21.19 -16.25
N LYS A 50 6.33 22.27 -16.74
CA LYS A 50 6.67 23.64 -16.33
C LYS A 50 6.51 23.89 -14.82
N TYR A 51 5.92 22.95 -14.11
CA TYR A 51 5.63 23.05 -12.68
C TYR A 51 6.66 22.29 -11.80
N TYR A 52 7.84 21.93 -12.32
CA TYR A 52 8.87 21.17 -11.61
C TYR A 52 9.21 21.72 -10.21
N LYS A 53 9.11 23.06 -10.02
CA LYS A 53 9.34 23.71 -8.72
C LYS A 53 8.34 23.27 -7.65
N PHE A 54 7.13 22.84 -8.05
CA PHE A 54 6.13 22.34 -7.12
C PHE A 54 6.59 21.06 -6.43
N ASP A 55 7.36 20.22 -7.10
CA ASP A 55 7.92 19.02 -6.50
C ASP A 55 8.83 19.33 -5.31
N LEU A 56 9.64 20.41 -5.41
CA LEU A 56 10.45 20.87 -4.29
C LEU A 56 9.58 21.27 -3.08
N TYR A 57 8.51 22.05 -3.32
CA TYR A 57 7.61 22.45 -2.23
C TYR A 57 6.87 21.25 -1.63
N ALA A 58 6.47 20.28 -2.45
CA ALA A 58 5.84 19.05 -1.98
C ALA A 58 6.79 18.22 -1.10
N ASN A 59 8.08 18.15 -1.46
CA ASN A 59 9.09 17.46 -0.66
C ASN A 59 9.38 18.19 0.68
N LEU A 60 9.42 19.52 0.68
CA LEU A 60 9.53 20.30 1.92
C LEU A 60 8.30 20.11 2.82
N PHE A 61 7.11 20.05 2.22
CA PHE A 61 5.89 19.74 2.95
C PHE A 61 5.94 18.33 3.55
N LEU A 62 6.38 17.32 2.79
CA LEU A 62 6.58 15.96 3.30
C LEU A 62 7.51 15.95 4.51
N LEU A 63 8.65 16.65 4.43
CA LEU A 63 9.60 16.75 5.54
C LEU A 63 8.93 17.33 6.80
N ALA A 64 8.21 18.44 6.66
CA ALA A 64 7.53 19.11 7.76
C ALA A 64 6.43 18.21 8.38
N VAL A 65 5.61 17.58 7.54
CA VAL A 65 4.55 16.67 8.01
C VAL A 65 5.13 15.45 8.69
N THR A 66 6.20 14.85 8.14
CA THR A 66 6.86 13.69 8.75
C THR A 66 7.41 14.04 10.13
N PHE A 67 8.05 15.21 10.27
CA PHE A 67 8.57 15.65 11.56
C PHE A 67 7.45 15.86 12.57
N LEU A 68 6.41 16.58 12.18
CA LEU A 68 5.26 16.87 13.02
C LEU A 68 4.50 15.60 13.43
N SER A 69 4.26 14.69 12.47
CA SER A 69 3.55 13.43 12.72
C SER A 69 4.34 12.53 13.68
N ASN A 70 5.66 12.43 13.51
CA ASN A 70 6.50 11.67 14.43
C ASN A 70 6.48 12.27 15.84
N TYR A 71 6.53 13.59 15.96
CA TYR A 71 6.43 14.27 17.25
C TYR A 71 5.10 14.01 17.95
N LEU A 72 4.00 13.89 17.20
CA LEU A 72 2.67 13.67 17.75
C LEU A 72 2.36 12.20 18.08
N PHE A 73 2.84 11.25 17.27
CA PHE A 73 2.37 9.86 17.33
C PHE A 73 3.38 8.87 17.94
N ILE A 74 4.66 9.23 18.05
CA ILE A 74 5.64 8.34 18.68
C ILE A 74 5.53 8.35 20.22
N PRO A 75 5.39 9.51 20.91
CA PRO A 75 5.40 9.55 22.37
C PRO A 75 4.20 8.83 22.99
N ASP A 76 4.36 8.40 24.25
CA ASP A 76 3.28 7.80 25.05
C ASP A 76 2.11 8.75 25.33
N SER A 77 2.28 10.04 25.06
CA SER A 77 1.24 11.08 25.08
C SER A 77 0.45 11.18 23.77
N SER A 78 0.67 10.26 22.83
CA SER A 78 -0.04 10.24 21.55
C SER A 78 -1.55 10.28 21.73
N PRO A 79 -2.28 11.08 20.93
CA PRO A 79 -3.75 11.13 20.96
C PRO A 79 -4.39 9.79 20.52
N LEU A 80 -3.62 8.91 19.88
CA LEU A 80 -4.07 7.59 19.40
C LEU A 80 -3.52 6.42 20.25
N LYS A 81 -3.07 6.71 21.47
CA LYS A 81 -2.53 5.70 22.41
C LYS A 81 -3.52 4.55 22.67
N GLU A 82 -4.79 4.85 22.84
CA GLU A 82 -5.84 3.83 23.08
C GLU A 82 -5.97 2.82 21.94
N LEU A 83 -5.58 3.21 20.73
CA LEU A 83 -5.54 2.34 19.55
C LEU A 83 -4.20 1.59 19.38
N GLY A 84 -3.29 1.69 20.35
CA GLY A 84 -1.96 1.09 20.28
C GLY A 84 -1.00 1.79 19.32
N ILE A 85 -1.33 3.03 18.90
CA ILE A 85 -0.52 3.83 17.97
C ILE A 85 0.43 4.72 18.77
N VAL A 86 1.47 4.08 19.29
CA VAL A 86 2.58 4.71 20.05
C VAL A 86 3.88 3.99 19.71
N GLY A 87 5.00 4.58 20.03
CA GLY A 87 6.32 3.99 19.80
C GLY A 87 6.53 3.62 18.32
N ILE A 88 6.87 2.37 18.05
CA ILE A 88 7.11 1.88 16.68
C ILE A 88 5.84 1.91 15.80
N ASN A 89 4.68 1.61 16.38
CA ASN A 89 3.40 1.69 15.67
C ASN A 89 3.04 3.14 15.34
N GLY A 90 3.33 4.07 16.27
CA GLY A 90 3.18 5.51 16.06
C GLY A 90 4.08 6.02 14.93
N ALA A 91 5.34 5.57 14.87
CA ALA A 91 6.27 5.92 13.80
C ALA A 91 5.79 5.38 12.43
N ALA A 92 5.28 4.15 12.39
CA ALA A 92 4.73 3.56 11.16
C ALA A 92 3.49 4.31 10.68
N PHE A 93 2.58 4.65 11.59
CA PHE A 93 1.40 5.48 11.29
C PHE A 93 1.78 6.87 10.79
N ALA A 94 2.72 7.55 11.48
CA ALA A 94 3.21 8.87 11.10
C ALA A 94 3.81 8.86 9.68
N THR A 95 4.59 7.83 9.36
CA THR A 95 5.15 7.63 8.01
C THR A 95 4.05 7.42 6.97
N ALA A 96 3.08 6.55 7.26
CA ALA A 96 1.97 6.28 6.35
C ALA A 96 1.13 7.54 6.09
N LEU A 97 0.82 8.30 7.15
CA LEU A 97 0.09 9.57 7.05
C LEU A 97 0.86 10.60 6.21
N SER A 98 2.15 10.72 6.43
CA SER A 98 3.00 11.65 5.69
C SER A 98 3.05 11.31 4.19
N ILE A 99 3.25 10.04 3.84
CA ILE A 99 3.26 9.57 2.46
C ILE A 99 1.89 9.76 1.81
N PHE A 100 0.81 9.47 2.53
CA PHE A 100 -0.56 9.70 2.04
C PHE A 100 -0.80 11.17 1.71
N LEU A 101 -0.53 12.09 2.65
CA LEU A 101 -0.72 13.52 2.46
C LEU A 101 0.15 14.08 1.32
N PHE A 102 1.41 13.64 1.23
CA PHE A 102 2.31 14.01 0.17
C PHE A 102 1.78 13.61 -1.22
N ASN A 103 1.36 12.35 -1.36
CA ASN A 103 0.82 11.87 -2.62
C ASN A 103 -0.54 12.52 -2.94
N PHE A 104 -1.36 12.76 -1.92
CA PHE A 104 -2.65 13.43 -2.07
C PHE A 104 -2.48 14.88 -2.60
N ILE A 105 -1.53 15.64 -2.07
CA ILE A 105 -1.25 17.00 -2.56
C ILE A 105 -0.77 16.97 -4.01
N LYS A 106 0.12 16.05 -4.37
CA LYS A 106 0.55 15.87 -5.76
C LYS A 106 -0.62 15.50 -6.68
N PHE A 107 -1.49 14.61 -6.23
CA PHE A 107 -2.70 14.25 -6.96
C PHE A 107 -3.61 15.45 -7.21
N VAL A 108 -3.95 16.19 -6.15
CA VAL A 108 -4.80 17.40 -6.26
C VAL A 108 -4.17 18.44 -7.20
N PHE A 109 -2.86 18.62 -7.11
CA PHE A 109 -2.15 19.55 -7.99
C PHE A 109 -2.25 19.16 -9.47
N ILE A 110 -2.02 17.86 -9.79
CA ILE A 110 -2.13 17.36 -11.17
C ILE A 110 -3.58 17.47 -11.65
N TYR A 111 -4.53 17.10 -10.84
CA TYR A 111 -5.94 17.19 -11.15
C TYR A 111 -6.35 18.62 -11.53
N VAL A 112 -5.93 19.62 -10.74
CA VAL A 112 -6.30 21.03 -10.95
C VAL A 112 -5.50 21.70 -12.09
N LYS A 113 -4.18 21.45 -12.17
CA LYS A 113 -3.29 22.19 -13.09
C LYS A 113 -3.06 21.48 -14.41
N VAL A 114 -3.02 20.16 -14.40
CA VAL A 114 -2.72 19.35 -15.60
C VAL A 114 -4.00 18.73 -16.17
N LYS A 115 -5.07 18.69 -15.35
CA LYS A 115 -6.38 18.10 -15.70
C LYS A 115 -6.28 16.60 -16.07
N LEU A 116 -5.35 15.88 -15.48
CA LEU A 116 -5.20 14.44 -15.64
C LEU A 116 -5.82 13.70 -14.45
N HIS A 117 -6.55 12.64 -14.76
CA HIS A 117 -7.09 11.69 -13.78
C HIS A 117 -6.27 10.41 -13.81
N PRO A 118 -5.53 10.05 -12.75
CA PRO A 118 -4.80 8.79 -12.70
C PRO A 118 -5.73 7.59 -12.43
N PHE A 119 -6.92 7.83 -11.92
CA PHE A 119 -7.88 6.76 -11.58
C PHE A 119 -8.95 6.64 -12.66
N ASP A 120 -9.08 5.42 -13.18
CA ASP A 120 -10.14 5.00 -14.08
C ASP A 120 -11.06 3.99 -13.37
N ILE A 121 -12.20 3.71 -13.96
CA ILE A 121 -13.13 2.66 -13.50
C ILE A 121 -12.43 1.30 -13.35
N LYS A 122 -11.40 1.03 -14.15
CA LYS A 122 -10.56 -0.15 -14.05
C LYS A 122 -9.81 -0.26 -12.73
N THR A 123 -9.38 0.88 -12.16
CA THR A 123 -8.74 0.94 -10.84
C THR A 123 -9.71 0.47 -9.76
N LEU A 124 -10.97 0.91 -9.83
CA LEU A 124 -12.02 0.45 -8.90
C LEU A 124 -12.24 -1.07 -9.01
N TYR A 125 -12.35 -1.61 -10.22
CA TYR A 125 -12.47 -3.05 -10.43
C TYR A 125 -11.25 -3.82 -9.91
N SER A 126 -10.04 -3.29 -10.05
CA SER A 126 -8.82 -3.91 -9.52
C SER A 126 -8.82 -3.95 -7.98
N ILE A 127 -9.31 -2.89 -7.33
CA ILE A 127 -9.46 -2.85 -5.86
C ILE A 127 -10.51 -3.86 -5.40
N LEU A 128 -11.67 -3.90 -6.06
CA LEU A 128 -12.72 -4.87 -5.73
C LEU A 128 -12.25 -6.32 -5.93
N LEU A 129 -11.48 -6.58 -6.98
CA LEU A 129 -10.87 -7.88 -7.22
C LEU A 129 -9.89 -8.26 -6.10
N LEU A 130 -9.05 -7.33 -5.65
CA LEU A 130 -8.13 -7.58 -4.53
C LEU A 130 -8.87 -7.88 -3.23
N LEU A 131 -9.94 -7.14 -2.93
CA LEU A 131 -10.80 -7.40 -1.77
C LEU A 131 -11.50 -8.77 -1.87
N PHE A 132 -11.96 -9.13 -3.06
CA PHE A 132 -12.56 -10.44 -3.32
C PHE A 132 -11.54 -11.57 -3.09
N VAL A 133 -10.34 -11.46 -3.64
CA VAL A 133 -9.25 -12.44 -3.44
C VAL A 133 -8.90 -12.56 -1.96
N TYR A 134 -8.77 -11.42 -1.27
CA TYR A 134 -8.54 -11.41 0.18
C TYR A 134 -9.61 -12.22 0.92
N TYR A 135 -10.88 -11.91 0.69
CA TYR A 135 -11.99 -12.56 1.37
C TYR A 135 -12.06 -14.07 1.08
N VAL A 136 -11.83 -14.48 -0.17
CA VAL A 136 -11.83 -15.89 -0.57
C VAL A 136 -10.71 -16.67 0.12
N VAL A 137 -9.49 -16.14 0.13
CA VAL A 137 -8.33 -16.83 0.73
C VAL A 137 -8.44 -16.86 2.25
N ASP A 138 -8.87 -15.76 2.87
CA ASP A 138 -9.09 -15.67 4.32
C ASP A 138 -10.15 -16.70 4.80
N SER A 139 -11.21 -16.91 3.99
CA SER A 139 -12.27 -17.87 4.31
C SER A 139 -11.86 -19.35 4.19
N LEU A 140 -10.75 -19.65 3.52
CA LEU A 140 -10.25 -21.02 3.38
C LEU A 140 -9.63 -21.57 4.68
N SER A 141 -9.31 -20.70 5.66
CA SER A 141 -8.78 -21.02 7.00
C SER A 141 -7.88 -22.27 7.02
N LEU A 142 -6.69 -22.13 6.39
CA LEU A 142 -5.74 -23.25 6.28
C LEU A 142 -4.99 -23.41 7.60
N ASP A 143 -5.28 -24.50 8.33
CA ASP A 143 -4.63 -24.87 9.59
C ASP A 143 -3.45 -25.82 9.34
N PHE A 144 -2.45 -25.34 8.61
CA PHE A 144 -1.22 -26.08 8.38
C PHE A 144 -0.04 -25.46 9.15
N ASN A 145 1.16 -25.97 8.89
CA ASN A 145 2.39 -25.37 9.39
C ASN A 145 2.56 -23.93 8.82
N PRO A 146 3.00 -22.94 9.61
CA PRO A 146 3.16 -21.55 9.17
C PRO A 146 3.88 -21.37 7.81
N TYR A 147 4.92 -22.15 7.55
CA TYR A 147 5.61 -22.14 6.25
C TYR A 147 4.70 -22.53 5.08
N LEU A 148 3.88 -23.56 5.28
CA LEU A 148 2.93 -24.02 4.26
C LEU A 148 1.80 -23.01 4.08
N ASN A 149 1.30 -22.42 5.15
CA ASN A 149 0.25 -21.38 5.10
C ASN A 149 0.70 -20.19 4.28
N ILE A 150 1.91 -19.66 4.54
CA ILE A 150 2.48 -18.53 3.79
C ILE A 150 2.57 -18.87 2.29
N LEU A 151 3.06 -20.07 1.96
CA LEU A 151 3.21 -20.51 0.58
C LEU A 151 1.85 -20.70 -0.10
N LEU A 152 0.91 -21.35 0.57
CA LEU A 152 -0.43 -21.62 0.05
C LEU A 152 -1.22 -20.32 -0.11
N ASN A 153 -1.29 -19.45 0.90
CA ASN A 153 -1.98 -18.17 0.83
C ASN A 153 -1.46 -17.30 -0.32
N SER A 154 -0.14 -17.24 -0.50
CA SER A 154 0.47 -16.50 -1.59
C SER A 154 0.17 -17.13 -2.95
N SER A 155 0.30 -18.45 -3.07
CA SER A 155 0.07 -19.18 -4.33
C SER A 155 -1.40 -19.11 -4.76
N ILE A 156 -2.34 -19.36 -3.85
CA ILE A 156 -3.78 -19.30 -4.11
C ILE A 156 -4.18 -17.88 -4.52
N SER A 157 -3.69 -16.87 -3.78
CA SER A 157 -3.94 -15.46 -4.13
C SER A 157 -3.50 -15.13 -5.54
N LEU A 158 -2.30 -15.57 -5.96
CA LEU A 158 -1.78 -15.33 -7.31
C LEU A 158 -2.55 -16.12 -8.37
N ILE A 159 -2.88 -17.39 -8.10
CA ILE A 159 -3.64 -18.26 -9.02
C ILE A 159 -5.05 -17.71 -9.28
N ILE A 160 -5.67 -17.08 -8.30
CA ILE A 160 -6.98 -16.45 -8.48
C ILE A 160 -6.83 -15.08 -9.14
N PHE A 161 -5.92 -14.25 -8.65
CA PHE A 161 -5.79 -12.85 -9.08
C PHE A 161 -5.32 -12.72 -10.54
N VAL A 162 -4.26 -13.42 -10.92
CA VAL A 162 -3.64 -13.26 -12.24
C VAL A 162 -4.57 -13.66 -13.39
N PRO A 163 -5.24 -14.84 -13.40
CA PRO A 163 -6.15 -15.20 -14.48
C PRO A 163 -7.35 -14.25 -14.62
N ILE A 164 -7.93 -13.80 -13.50
CA ILE A 164 -9.06 -12.86 -13.54
C ILE A 164 -8.60 -11.51 -14.10
N LEU A 165 -7.42 -11.03 -13.72
CA LEU A 165 -6.86 -9.78 -14.20
C LEU A 165 -6.57 -9.84 -15.71
N LEU A 166 -6.08 -10.98 -16.23
CA LEU A 166 -5.87 -11.21 -17.67
C LEU A 166 -7.20 -11.32 -18.43
N TYR A 167 -8.16 -12.06 -17.88
CA TYR A 167 -9.48 -12.26 -18.52
C TYR A 167 -10.26 -10.95 -18.62
N THR A 168 -10.25 -10.14 -17.57
CA THR A 168 -10.96 -8.86 -17.52
C THR A 168 -10.26 -7.73 -18.27
N LYS A 169 -9.07 -8.00 -18.83
CA LYS A 169 -8.25 -7.00 -19.57
C LYS A 169 -8.02 -5.71 -18.78
N LEU A 170 -7.96 -5.82 -17.46
CA LEU A 170 -7.72 -4.68 -16.57
C LEU A 170 -6.30 -4.12 -16.73
N SER A 171 -5.33 -4.97 -17.10
CA SER A 171 -3.96 -4.55 -17.39
C SER A 171 -3.62 -4.87 -18.85
N LEU A 172 -3.51 -3.82 -19.68
CA LEU A 172 -3.10 -3.95 -21.09
C LEU A 172 -1.63 -4.37 -21.22
N GLU A 173 -0.79 -3.98 -20.26
CA GLU A 173 0.62 -4.33 -20.24
C GLU A 173 0.84 -5.82 -20.02
N LEU A 174 0.17 -6.42 -19.04
CA LEU A 174 0.24 -7.88 -18.82
C LEU A 174 -0.31 -8.66 -19.99
N LEU A 175 -1.36 -8.16 -20.65
CA LEU A 175 -1.89 -8.74 -21.88
C LEU A 175 -0.87 -8.70 -23.02
N SER A 176 -0.13 -7.62 -23.18
CA SER A 176 0.92 -7.52 -24.22
C SER A 176 2.05 -8.51 -23.95
N ILE A 177 2.46 -8.66 -22.68
CA ILE A 177 3.45 -9.65 -22.27
C ILE A 177 2.94 -11.06 -22.56
N TYR A 178 1.72 -11.40 -22.13
CA TYR A 178 1.12 -12.71 -22.39
C TYR A 178 1.03 -13.04 -23.89
N ASN A 179 0.65 -12.08 -24.73
CA ASN A 179 0.56 -12.28 -26.19
C ASN A 179 1.94 -12.42 -26.85
N ASN A 180 2.99 -11.85 -26.28
CA ASN A 180 4.36 -12.00 -26.79
C ASN A 180 4.98 -13.37 -26.47
N PHE A 181 4.43 -14.11 -25.49
CA PHE A 181 4.85 -15.48 -25.16
C PHE A 181 4.03 -16.56 -25.88
N LYS A 182 3.03 -16.17 -26.67
CA LYS A 182 2.18 -17.06 -27.45
C LYS A 182 2.53 -17.02 -28.94
#